data_23dac6521febe49c24ae9b5744bdb74b
#
_entry.id   23dac6521febe49c24ae9b5744bdb74b
#
_cell.length_a   1.000
_cell.length_b   1.000
_cell.length_c   1.000
_cell.angle_alpha   90.00
_cell.angle_beta   90.00
_cell.angle_gamma   90.00
#
_symmetry.space_group_name_H-M   'P 1'
#
loop_
_entity.id
_entity.type
_entity.pdbx_description
1 polymer ?
#
loop_
_entity_poly.entity_id
_entity_poly.type
_entity_poly.pdbx_seq_one_letter_code
_entity_poly.pdbx_strand_id
1 'polypeptide(L)'
;MTIHQQEFQAPRDAATAEVEIPARRPGGVREAAPPLPRPVPRPVPVPVPLRTGHRFLVYKQDPSVAELGARLVYVPTVVLNGPADARVRTELAGVTPVARNVNGDFVFAAASAQFDCAHTFAVVRQTMAMYERHNGGNPIPFAWNVGGNTDRITVFPHAGEGANAFYTRTGQALKFLFFTPQGQPQGTVLHTCRSLDIVAHETGHAILDGLKPGWLSAGNPPQTGGLHEAFGDITAIFLALAQPDQAEALVALTKANLHDKSFLADLAEEFGRALGMPSGLRNADNDLKLSQVGNEVHAISQVFTGAVYDVLADVYTFELSRQRRTKDAAVILIETASALCKLVFDAIVAAPATGARYVDVANKMLEISAGRGDPAIYRTFVRNRFAVREITTAETPLRDLMSGRMAMTEPGYTGDGRDVTEVAPHDEHSASLRADQDRSRCCGTMQMPEYQAVAPEKLAMRGPLEDDDILRDDLDELRRAFSK
;
A
#
# COMPACT_ATOMS: atom_id res chain seq x y z
N MET A 1 -31.69 -22.94 -47.19
CA MET A 1 -31.66 -23.83 -46.03
C MET A 1 -32.55 -23.20 -44.98
N THR A 2 -33.75 -23.78 -44.83
CA THR A 2 -34.89 -23.25 -44.12
C THR A 2 -34.80 -23.66 -42.64
N ILE A 3 -34.86 -22.68 -41.73
CA ILE A 3 -34.85 -22.95 -40.29
C ILE A 3 -36.33 -23.05 -39.84
N HIS A 4 -36.69 -24.21 -39.32
CA HIS A 4 -38.00 -24.46 -38.70
C HIS A 4 -38.07 -23.78 -37.34
N GLN A 5 -39.13 -22.94 -37.17
CA GLN A 5 -39.63 -22.50 -35.85
C GLN A 5 -40.52 -23.64 -35.30
N GLN A 6 -40.22 -24.12 -34.11
CA GLN A 6 -41.12 -24.95 -33.31
C GLN A 6 -41.83 -24.06 -32.27
N GLU A 7 -43.14 -23.98 -32.44
CA GLU A 7 -44.05 -23.39 -31.45
C GLU A 7 -44.22 -24.34 -30.25
N PHE A 8 -44.06 -23.82 -29.07
CA PHE A 8 -44.37 -24.51 -27.81
C PHE A 8 -45.88 -24.31 -27.50
N GLN A 9 -46.67 -25.39 -27.57
CA GLN A 9 -48.05 -25.42 -27.05
C GLN A 9 -48.02 -25.78 -25.57
N ALA A 10 -48.69 -24.95 -24.74
CA ALA A 10 -48.92 -25.21 -23.32
C ALA A 10 -50.11 -26.19 -23.14
N PRO A 11 -50.07 -27.15 -22.19
CA PRO A 11 -51.20 -28.00 -21.87
C PRO A 11 -52.27 -27.23 -21.09
N ARG A 12 -53.51 -27.29 -21.63
CA ARG A 12 -54.71 -27.00 -20.85
C ARG A 12 -55.09 -28.29 -20.16
N ASP A 13 -55.30 -28.22 -18.84
CA ASP A 13 -56.31 -28.85 -18.02
C ASP A 13 -55.88 -28.88 -16.55
N ALA A 14 -56.41 -27.97 -15.77
CA ALA A 14 -56.39 -28.07 -14.31
C ALA A 14 -57.83 -28.13 -13.82
N ALA A 15 -58.25 -29.31 -13.41
CA ALA A 15 -59.52 -29.55 -12.79
C ALA A 15 -59.65 -28.79 -11.46
N THR A 16 -60.75 -28.08 -11.31
CA THR A 16 -61.16 -27.41 -10.07
C THR A 16 -61.54 -28.46 -9.01
N ALA A 17 -60.71 -28.60 -7.99
CA ALA A 17 -61.06 -29.31 -6.76
C ALA A 17 -61.80 -28.36 -5.81
N GLU A 18 -63.07 -28.63 -5.54
CA GLU A 18 -63.80 -27.97 -4.47
C GLU A 18 -63.22 -28.36 -3.10
N VAL A 19 -62.80 -27.36 -2.33
CA VAL A 19 -62.34 -27.55 -0.95
C VAL A 19 -63.53 -27.35 -0.02
N GLU A 20 -64.02 -28.45 0.59
CA GLU A 20 -64.99 -28.40 1.69
C GLU A 20 -64.41 -27.67 2.92
N ILE A 21 -65.11 -26.61 3.33
CA ILE A 21 -64.74 -25.83 4.55
C ILE A 21 -65.43 -26.50 5.75
N PRO A 22 -64.69 -27.04 6.72
CA PRO A 22 -65.34 -27.62 7.93
C PRO A 22 -65.90 -26.53 8.83
N ALA A 23 -67.08 -26.82 9.42
CA ALA A 23 -67.84 -25.90 10.25
C ALA A 23 -67.10 -25.46 11.53
N ARG A 24 -67.20 -24.16 11.82
CA ARG A 24 -66.63 -23.51 13.02
C ARG A 24 -67.16 -24.12 14.33
N ARG A 25 -66.25 -24.54 15.22
CA ARG A 25 -66.51 -24.75 16.65
C ARG A 25 -66.44 -23.39 17.40
N PRO A 26 -67.40 -23.07 18.29
CA PRO A 26 -67.31 -21.87 19.10
C PRO A 26 -66.42 -22.10 20.35
N GLY A 27 -65.54 -21.11 20.66
CA GLY A 27 -64.92 -20.95 21.96
C GLY A 27 -63.49 -21.46 22.10
N GLY A 28 -62.55 -20.76 21.48
CA GLY A 28 -61.11 -20.84 21.84
C GLY A 28 -60.51 -19.44 21.84
N VAL A 29 -59.85 -19.11 22.91
CA VAL A 29 -59.08 -17.85 23.04
C VAL A 29 -58.10 -17.80 21.87
N ARG A 30 -58.19 -16.77 21.00
CA ARG A 30 -57.23 -16.58 19.93
C ARG A 30 -55.91 -16.14 20.53
N GLU A 31 -54.97 -17.05 20.55
CA GLU A 31 -53.55 -16.67 20.71
C GLU A 31 -53.20 -15.73 19.54
N ALA A 32 -52.68 -14.53 19.87
CA ALA A 32 -52.30 -13.57 18.85
C ALA A 32 -51.18 -14.17 18.00
N ALA A 33 -51.35 -14.22 16.70
CA ALA A 33 -50.28 -14.65 15.80
C ALA A 33 -49.02 -13.84 16.04
N PRO A 34 -47.85 -14.48 16.08
CA PRO A 34 -46.59 -13.77 16.27
C PRO A 34 -46.45 -12.67 15.18
N PRO A 35 -46.00 -11.49 15.54
CA PRO A 35 -45.81 -10.40 14.58
C PRO A 35 -44.93 -10.87 13.43
N LEU A 36 -45.37 -10.60 12.20
CA LEU A 36 -44.58 -10.89 11.01
C LEU A 36 -43.19 -10.26 11.16
N PRO A 37 -42.10 -10.98 10.83
CA PRO A 37 -40.78 -10.41 10.89
C PRO A 37 -40.76 -9.14 10.06
N ARG A 38 -40.24 -8.04 10.64
CA ARG A 38 -40.08 -6.77 9.94
C ARG A 38 -39.26 -7.02 8.67
N PRO A 39 -39.63 -6.46 7.52
CA PRO A 39 -38.84 -6.58 6.31
C PRO A 39 -37.43 -6.12 6.61
N VAL A 40 -36.46 -6.99 6.45
CA VAL A 40 -35.05 -6.60 6.50
C VAL A 40 -34.85 -5.55 5.40
N PRO A 41 -34.35 -4.34 5.72
CA PRO A 41 -34.06 -3.35 4.69
C PRO A 41 -33.15 -4.00 3.65
N ARG A 42 -33.57 -3.99 2.39
CA ARG A 42 -32.69 -4.42 1.31
C ARG A 42 -31.46 -3.53 1.37
N PRO A 43 -30.24 -4.11 1.31
CA PRO A 43 -29.03 -3.29 1.21
C PRO A 43 -29.25 -2.31 0.04
N VAL A 44 -29.13 -1.01 0.33
CA VAL A 44 -29.11 -0.01 -0.74
C VAL A 44 -27.91 -0.37 -1.60
N PRO A 45 -28.06 -0.58 -2.92
CA PRO A 45 -26.93 -0.85 -3.77
C PRO A 45 -25.92 0.28 -3.56
N VAL A 46 -24.73 -0.04 -3.11
CA VAL A 46 -23.63 0.94 -3.07
C VAL A 46 -23.46 1.43 -4.50
N PRO A 47 -23.60 2.74 -4.78
CA PRO A 47 -23.42 3.24 -6.12
C PRO A 47 -22.03 2.83 -6.58
N VAL A 48 -21.94 2.00 -7.62
CA VAL A 48 -20.66 1.71 -8.26
C VAL A 48 -20.14 3.06 -8.76
N PRO A 49 -18.98 3.54 -8.29
CA PRO A 49 -18.45 4.83 -8.74
C PRO A 49 -18.42 4.82 -10.26
N LEU A 50 -19.04 5.78 -10.90
CA LEU A 50 -18.89 5.97 -12.34
C LEU A 50 -17.38 6.10 -12.58
N ARG A 51 -16.82 5.20 -13.39
CA ARG A 51 -15.41 5.24 -13.78
C ARG A 51 -15.26 6.43 -14.72
N THR A 52 -14.93 7.59 -14.17
CA THR A 52 -14.78 8.86 -14.88
C THR A 52 -13.32 9.27 -14.90
N GLY A 53 -12.89 9.94 -15.97
CA GLY A 53 -11.54 10.46 -16.14
C GLY A 53 -10.82 9.83 -17.32
N HIS A 54 -9.54 10.19 -17.46
CA HIS A 54 -8.68 9.65 -18.51
C HIS A 54 -8.27 8.22 -18.17
N ARG A 55 -8.25 7.34 -19.19
CA ARG A 55 -7.77 5.96 -19.04
C ARG A 55 -6.26 5.90 -19.26
N PHE A 56 -5.62 5.12 -18.42
CA PHE A 56 -4.19 4.80 -18.50
C PHE A 56 -4.03 3.29 -18.49
N LEU A 57 -3.09 2.77 -19.27
CA LEU A 57 -2.64 1.39 -19.12
C LEU A 57 -1.48 1.39 -18.13
N VAL A 58 -1.58 0.59 -17.06
CA VAL A 58 -0.54 0.48 -16.03
C VAL A 58 -0.24 -0.98 -15.71
N TYR A 59 0.98 -1.29 -15.34
CA TYR A 59 1.25 -2.52 -14.61
C TYR A 59 0.59 -2.43 -13.23
N LYS A 60 -0.08 -3.51 -12.83
CA LYS A 60 -0.84 -3.52 -11.57
C LYS A 60 0.04 -3.90 -10.38
N GLN A 61 1.22 -4.41 -10.64
CA GLN A 61 2.26 -4.74 -9.69
C GLN A 61 3.61 -4.63 -10.42
N ASP A 62 4.67 -5.17 -9.85
CA ASP A 62 5.94 -5.35 -10.54
C ASP A 62 5.73 -6.11 -11.86
N PRO A 63 6.41 -5.74 -12.97
CA PRO A 63 6.21 -6.41 -14.27
C PRO A 63 6.45 -7.92 -14.25
N SER A 64 7.23 -8.41 -13.30
CA SER A 64 7.51 -9.83 -13.12
C SER A 64 6.38 -10.62 -12.45
N VAL A 65 5.38 -9.95 -11.89
CA VAL A 65 4.17 -10.58 -11.33
C VAL A 65 3.21 -10.90 -12.45
N ALA A 66 3.29 -12.15 -12.95
CA ALA A 66 2.56 -12.59 -14.14
C ALA A 66 1.04 -12.61 -13.94
N GLU A 67 0.56 -12.79 -12.71
CA GLU A 67 -0.85 -12.95 -12.36
C GLU A 67 -1.67 -11.71 -12.67
N LEU A 68 -1.08 -10.54 -12.60
CA LEU A 68 -1.78 -9.26 -12.73
C LEU A 68 -1.58 -8.58 -14.08
N GLY A 69 -0.36 -8.49 -14.56
CA GLY A 69 0.00 -7.85 -15.83
C GLY A 69 -0.44 -6.37 -15.89
N ALA A 70 -0.65 -5.88 -17.11
CA ALA A 70 -1.11 -4.51 -17.33
C ALA A 70 -2.63 -4.42 -17.43
N ARG A 71 -3.22 -3.39 -16.80
CA ARG A 71 -4.67 -3.15 -16.78
C ARG A 71 -4.99 -1.66 -16.97
N LEU A 72 -6.23 -1.37 -17.37
CA LEU A 72 -6.72 -0.01 -17.47
C LEU A 72 -7.11 0.53 -16.09
N VAL A 73 -6.62 1.73 -15.80
CA VAL A 73 -7.02 2.51 -14.61
C VAL A 73 -7.57 3.86 -15.04
N TYR A 74 -8.28 4.54 -14.12
CA TYR A 74 -8.85 5.85 -14.34
C TYR A 74 -8.17 6.88 -13.44
N VAL A 75 -7.79 8.02 -14.02
CA VAL A 75 -7.31 9.19 -13.28
C VAL A 75 -8.38 10.28 -13.43
N PRO A 76 -9.11 10.62 -12.36
CA PRO A 76 -10.29 11.49 -12.43
C PRO A 76 -9.97 12.99 -12.41
N THR A 77 -8.78 13.38 -12.84
CA THR A 77 -8.36 14.77 -12.97
C THR A 77 -8.30 15.18 -14.44
N VAL A 78 -8.27 16.48 -14.71
CA VAL A 78 -7.98 16.99 -16.05
C VAL A 78 -6.50 16.80 -16.33
N VAL A 79 -6.17 15.88 -17.24
CA VAL A 79 -4.78 15.58 -17.61
C VAL A 79 -4.47 16.19 -18.99
N LEU A 80 -3.45 17.01 -19.06
CA LEU A 80 -2.89 17.60 -20.27
C LEU A 80 -1.85 16.65 -20.89
N ASN A 81 -1.41 16.99 -22.13
CA ASN A 81 -0.28 16.28 -22.73
C ASN A 81 0.97 16.41 -21.84
N GLY A 82 1.73 15.29 -21.79
CA GLY A 82 2.91 15.17 -20.94
C GLY A 82 3.13 13.75 -20.46
N PRO A 83 2.16 13.08 -19.76
CA PRO A 83 0.95 13.58 -19.12
C PRO A 83 1.27 14.57 -17.98
N ALA A 84 0.35 15.52 -17.75
CA ALA A 84 0.50 16.52 -16.69
C ALA A 84 -0.85 16.99 -16.17
N ASP A 85 -0.93 17.29 -14.86
CA ASP A 85 -2.07 17.96 -14.23
C ASP A 85 -1.62 19.12 -13.33
N ALA A 86 -2.46 19.59 -12.44
CA ALA A 86 -2.13 20.69 -11.53
C ALA A 86 -1.04 20.34 -10.50
N ARG A 87 -0.79 19.04 -10.24
CA ARG A 87 0.08 18.57 -9.16
C ARG A 87 1.32 17.82 -9.66
N VAL A 88 1.22 17.15 -10.79
CA VAL A 88 2.24 16.23 -11.33
C VAL A 88 2.47 16.54 -12.80
N ARG A 89 3.71 16.45 -13.23
CA ARG A 89 4.06 16.41 -14.65
C ARG A 89 5.13 15.36 -14.91
N THR A 90 5.08 14.70 -16.05
CA THR A 90 6.15 13.81 -16.50
C THR A 90 7.02 14.48 -17.54
N GLU A 91 8.31 14.24 -17.45
CA GLU A 91 9.30 14.69 -18.44
C GLU A 91 10.18 13.49 -18.85
N LEU A 92 10.43 13.37 -20.14
CA LEU A 92 11.32 12.36 -20.69
C LEU A 92 12.21 13.01 -21.75
N ALA A 93 13.52 13.00 -21.50
CA ALA A 93 14.50 13.62 -22.39
C ALA A 93 14.41 13.06 -23.81
N GLY A 94 14.42 13.95 -24.81
CA GLY A 94 14.36 13.56 -26.22
C GLY A 94 13.00 13.05 -26.71
N VAL A 95 11.97 13.04 -25.85
CA VAL A 95 10.61 12.64 -26.21
C VAL A 95 9.70 13.85 -26.17
N THR A 96 8.95 14.06 -27.27
CA THR A 96 7.88 15.08 -27.30
C THR A 96 6.87 14.75 -26.20
N PRO A 97 6.30 15.76 -25.48
CA PRO A 97 5.29 15.51 -24.46
C PRO A 97 4.20 14.58 -24.96
N VAL A 98 3.99 13.49 -24.25
CA VAL A 98 3.11 12.38 -24.65
C VAL A 98 1.68 12.90 -24.79
N ALA A 99 1.13 12.79 -26.00
CA ALA A 99 -0.20 13.27 -26.31
C ALA A 99 -1.27 12.21 -26.00
N ARG A 100 -2.45 12.70 -25.61
CA ARG A 100 -3.65 11.85 -25.50
C ARG A 100 -4.00 11.27 -26.86
N ASN A 101 -4.55 10.06 -26.87
CA ASN A 101 -5.12 9.48 -28.07
C ASN A 101 -6.44 10.21 -28.48
N VAL A 102 -7.04 9.82 -29.58
CA VAL A 102 -8.29 10.43 -30.11
C VAL A 102 -9.49 10.31 -29.15
N ASN A 103 -9.45 9.39 -28.19
CA ASN A 103 -10.47 9.23 -27.14
C ASN A 103 -10.16 10.05 -25.88
N GLY A 104 -9.07 10.80 -25.88
CA GLY A 104 -8.65 11.57 -24.70
C GLY A 104 -7.86 10.76 -23.66
N ASP A 105 -7.42 9.55 -23.98
CA ASP A 105 -6.78 8.60 -23.06
C ASP A 105 -5.26 8.52 -23.29
N PHE A 106 -4.56 8.00 -22.30
CA PHE A 106 -3.13 7.72 -22.31
C PHE A 106 -2.87 6.21 -22.30
N VAL A 107 -3.30 5.52 -23.35
CA VAL A 107 -3.17 4.08 -23.52
C VAL A 107 -2.15 3.80 -24.62
N PHE A 108 -1.00 3.26 -24.23
CA PHE A 108 0.14 2.97 -25.10
C PHE A 108 0.56 1.52 -24.97
N ALA A 109 1.35 1.03 -25.92
CA ALA A 109 1.92 -0.31 -25.85
C ALA A 109 2.83 -0.42 -24.62
N ALA A 110 2.66 -1.48 -23.85
CA ALA A 110 3.49 -1.75 -22.68
C ALA A 110 4.98 -1.71 -23.04
N ALA A 111 5.80 -1.20 -22.12
CA ALA A 111 7.24 -1.03 -22.28
C ALA A 111 7.69 -0.03 -23.37
N SER A 112 6.79 0.76 -23.96
CA SER A 112 7.18 1.90 -24.78
C SER A 112 7.52 3.12 -23.89
N ALA A 113 8.33 4.06 -24.38
CA ALA A 113 8.63 5.30 -23.66
C ALA A 113 7.37 6.12 -23.32
N GLN A 114 6.37 6.12 -24.19
CA GLN A 114 5.08 6.75 -23.92
C GLN A 114 4.30 6.03 -22.81
N PHE A 115 4.37 4.69 -22.80
CA PHE A 115 3.80 3.89 -21.71
C PHE A 115 4.49 4.23 -20.39
N ASP A 116 5.81 4.30 -20.35
CA ASP A 116 6.56 4.59 -19.13
C ASP A 116 6.17 5.96 -18.54
N CYS A 117 6.01 7.00 -19.37
CA CYS A 117 5.47 8.30 -18.93
C CYS A 117 4.04 8.18 -18.37
N ALA A 118 3.16 7.50 -19.11
CA ALA A 118 1.75 7.39 -18.75
C ALA A 118 1.54 6.53 -17.49
N HIS A 119 2.21 5.39 -17.41
CA HIS A 119 2.19 4.47 -16.28
C HIS A 119 2.66 5.20 -15.00
N THR A 120 3.85 5.79 -15.04
CA THR A 120 4.44 6.45 -13.86
C THR A 120 3.56 7.58 -13.36
N PHE A 121 3.05 8.44 -14.27
CA PHE A 121 2.10 9.48 -13.92
C PHE A 121 0.85 8.92 -13.23
N ALA A 122 0.26 7.87 -13.80
CA ALA A 122 -0.98 7.29 -13.27
C ALA A 122 -0.77 6.69 -11.88
N VAL A 123 0.33 5.97 -11.65
CA VAL A 123 0.66 5.39 -10.32
C VAL A 123 0.90 6.50 -9.30
N VAL A 124 1.68 7.53 -9.63
CA VAL A 124 1.88 8.71 -8.76
C VAL A 124 0.54 9.33 -8.37
N ARG A 125 -0.36 9.56 -9.35
CA ARG A 125 -1.67 10.17 -9.07
C ARG A 125 -2.59 9.27 -8.26
N GLN A 126 -2.56 7.95 -8.47
CA GLN A 126 -3.32 7.00 -7.66
C GLN A 126 -2.83 6.97 -6.22
N THR A 127 -1.51 6.99 -6.01
CA THR A 127 -0.88 7.05 -4.68
C THR A 127 -1.28 8.33 -3.95
N MET A 128 -1.16 9.48 -4.60
CA MET A 128 -1.59 10.76 -4.02
C MET A 128 -3.08 10.75 -3.69
N ALA A 129 -3.94 10.29 -4.61
CA ALA A 129 -5.38 10.24 -4.39
C ALA A 129 -5.78 9.29 -3.25
N MET A 130 -5.02 8.22 -3.00
CA MET A 130 -5.23 7.33 -1.87
C MET A 130 -5.08 8.11 -0.55
N TYR A 131 -3.99 8.84 -0.37
CA TYR A 131 -3.76 9.61 0.84
C TYR A 131 -4.63 10.88 0.93
N GLU A 132 -4.93 11.53 -0.18
CA GLU A 132 -5.85 12.67 -0.22
C GLU A 132 -7.26 12.28 0.29
N ARG A 133 -7.74 11.06 -0.05
CA ARG A 133 -8.99 10.52 0.53
C ARG A 133 -8.90 10.37 2.06
N HIS A 134 -7.77 9.90 2.57
CA HIS A 134 -7.54 9.79 4.02
C HIS A 134 -7.35 11.15 4.70
N ASN A 135 -6.92 12.17 3.95
CA ASN A 135 -6.81 13.57 4.39
C ASN A 135 -8.13 14.36 4.22
N GLY A 136 -9.26 13.67 4.27
CA GLY A 136 -10.58 14.32 4.15
C GLY A 136 -10.88 14.89 2.76
N GLY A 137 -10.22 14.39 1.71
CA GLY A 137 -10.33 14.88 0.34
C GLY A 137 -9.45 16.10 0.02
N ASN A 138 -8.68 16.57 0.99
CA ASN A 138 -7.79 17.72 0.79
C ASN A 138 -6.46 17.28 0.17
N PRO A 139 -5.92 18.05 -0.79
CA PRO A 139 -4.59 17.82 -1.31
C PRO A 139 -3.54 17.91 -0.19
N ILE A 140 -2.55 17.00 -0.23
CA ILE A 140 -1.38 17.07 0.65
C ILE A 140 -0.34 17.95 -0.05
N PRO A 141 0.09 19.07 0.55
CA PRO A 141 1.11 19.93 -0.06
C PRO A 141 2.45 19.19 -0.14
N PHE A 142 3.24 19.47 -1.16
CA PHE A 142 4.65 19.08 -1.15
C PHE A 142 5.45 19.98 -0.20
N ALA A 143 6.62 19.52 0.25
CA ALA A 143 7.45 20.25 1.22
C ALA A 143 7.87 21.66 0.74
N TRP A 144 7.94 21.89 -0.56
CA TRP A 144 8.22 23.21 -1.14
C TRP A 144 6.97 24.08 -1.36
N ASN A 145 5.76 23.55 -1.18
CA ASN A 145 4.53 24.32 -1.32
C ASN A 145 4.26 25.20 -0.09
N VAL A 146 5.17 26.11 0.16
CA VAL A 146 5.12 27.08 1.25
C VAL A 146 5.08 28.49 0.69
N GLY A 147 4.53 29.46 1.44
CA GLY A 147 4.51 30.86 1.03
C GLY A 147 3.78 31.15 -0.29
N GLY A 148 2.79 30.31 -0.65
CA GLY A 148 2.03 30.46 -1.91
C GLY A 148 2.66 29.77 -3.12
N ASN A 149 3.78 29.06 -2.96
CA ASN A 149 4.34 28.21 -4.01
C ASN A 149 3.38 27.04 -4.29
N THR A 150 3.01 26.86 -5.57
CA THR A 150 2.14 25.79 -6.07
C THR A 150 2.85 24.90 -7.10
N ASP A 151 4.18 24.89 -7.11
CA ASP A 151 4.95 24.09 -8.05
C ASP A 151 4.61 22.60 -7.89
N ARG A 152 4.43 21.96 -9.04
CA ARG A 152 4.15 20.53 -9.13
C ARG A 152 5.43 19.73 -8.97
N ILE A 153 5.27 18.47 -8.58
CA ILE A 153 6.36 17.52 -8.67
C ILE A 153 6.60 17.13 -10.14
N THR A 154 7.86 17.05 -10.53
CA THR A 154 8.28 16.54 -11.83
C THR A 154 8.67 15.08 -11.71
N VAL A 155 8.19 14.25 -12.62
CA VAL A 155 8.46 12.81 -12.66
C VAL A 155 9.31 12.51 -13.88
N PHE A 156 10.49 11.94 -13.68
CA PHE A 156 11.42 11.53 -14.71
C PHE A 156 11.46 9.99 -14.81
N PRO A 157 10.70 9.37 -15.74
CA PRO A 157 10.66 7.91 -15.87
C PRO A 157 11.99 7.29 -16.30
N HIS A 158 12.86 8.06 -16.98
CA HIS A 158 14.20 7.64 -17.42
C HIS A 158 15.19 8.73 -17.00
N ALA A 159 15.45 8.87 -15.71
CA ALA A 159 16.29 9.93 -15.18
C ALA A 159 17.78 9.75 -15.43
N GLY A 160 18.21 8.53 -15.78
CA GLY A 160 19.60 8.19 -16.03
C GLY A 160 19.84 6.69 -15.98
N GLU A 161 21.10 6.28 -16.21
CA GLU A 161 21.53 4.89 -16.11
C GLU A 161 21.99 4.60 -14.67
N GLY A 162 21.43 3.56 -14.06
CA GLY A 162 21.77 3.11 -12.72
C GLY A 162 20.66 2.25 -12.12
N ALA A 163 21.00 1.43 -11.13
CA ALA A 163 20.06 0.59 -10.41
C ALA A 163 19.51 1.36 -9.20
N ASN A 164 18.64 2.37 -9.45
CA ASN A 164 18.10 3.23 -8.41
C ASN A 164 16.77 3.88 -8.83
N ALA A 165 16.04 4.37 -7.82
CA ALA A 165 14.96 5.34 -7.94
C ALA A 165 14.98 6.22 -6.70
N PHE A 166 14.59 7.49 -6.79
CA PHE A 166 14.59 8.36 -5.63
C PHE A 166 13.67 9.59 -5.77
N TYR A 167 13.18 10.04 -4.63
CA TYR A 167 12.57 11.35 -4.43
C TYR A 167 13.66 12.39 -4.09
N THR A 168 13.53 13.60 -4.60
CA THR A 168 14.38 14.72 -4.24
C THR A 168 13.54 15.97 -3.95
N ARG A 169 13.69 16.53 -2.73
CA ARG A 169 13.03 17.77 -2.33
C ARG A 169 13.58 18.96 -3.10
N THR A 170 14.90 19.08 -3.20
CA THR A 170 15.58 20.20 -3.85
C THR A 170 15.27 20.25 -5.33
N GLY A 171 15.25 19.09 -6.00
CA GLY A 171 14.87 18.97 -7.40
C GLY A 171 13.37 18.97 -7.65
N GLN A 172 12.53 18.95 -6.59
CA GLN A 172 11.08 18.86 -6.70
C GLN A 172 10.63 17.71 -7.61
N ALA A 173 11.29 16.54 -7.48
CA ALA A 173 11.18 15.48 -8.47
C ALA A 173 11.12 14.06 -7.88
N LEU A 174 10.55 13.15 -8.70
CA LEU A 174 10.73 11.71 -8.62
C LEU A 174 11.58 11.28 -9.80
N LYS A 175 12.66 10.58 -9.55
CA LYS A 175 13.63 10.15 -10.56
C LYS A 175 13.71 8.63 -10.57
N PHE A 176 13.46 8.01 -11.72
CA PHE A 176 13.52 6.58 -11.95
C PHE A 176 14.62 6.28 -12.96
N LEU A 177 15.56 5.44 -12.58
CA LEU A 177 16.70 5.08 -13.39
C LEU A 177 16.43 3.74 -14.10
N PHE A 178 17.30 3.41 -15.04
CA PHE A 178 17.26 2.14 -15.77
C PHE A 178 18.67 1.54 -15.87
N PHE A 179 18.75 0.22 -15.92
CA PHE A 179 20.05 -0.47 -15.97
C PHE A 179 19.94 -1.83 -16.66
N THR A 180 21.08 -2.39 -17.05
CA THR A 180 21.18 -3.75 -17.53
C THR A 180 21.54 -4.67 -16.38
N PRO A 181 20.65 -5.61 -15.96
CA PRO A 181 20.94 -6.55 -14.89
C PRO A 181 22.13 -7.45 -15.23
N GLN A 182 22.96 -7.79 -14.24
CA GLN A 182 24.07 -8.71 -14.45
C GLN A 182 23.60 -10.11 -14.84
N GLY A 183 24.30 -10.74 -15.79
CA GLY A 183 23.97 -12.10 -16.26
C GLY A 183 22.76 -12.19 -17.19
N GLN A 184 22.10 -11.09 -17.52
CA GLN A 184 21.03 -11.07 -18.52
C GLN A 184 21.59 -10.87 -19.94
N PRO A 185 20.84 -11.31 -20.99
CA PRO A 185 21.23 -11.08 -22.37
C PRO A 185 21.50 -9.60 -22.66
N GLN A 186 22.49 -9.33 -23.51
CA GLN A 186 22.82 -7.98 -23.95
C GLN A 186 21.56 -7.29 -24.53
N GLY A 187 21.26 -6.09 -24.05
CA GLY A 187 20.09 -5.31 -24.46
C GLY A 187 18.84 -5.49 -23.58
N THR A 188 18.92 -6.34 -22.54
CA THR A 188 17.88 -6.39 -21.51
C THR A 188 18.05 -5.16 -20.62
N VAL A 189 17.07 -4.26 -20.61
CA VAL A 189 17.08 -3.05 -19.78
C VAL A 189 15.90 -3.12 -18.83
N LEU A 190 16.18 -3.03 -17.53
CA LEU A 190 15.20 -2.88 -16.47
C LEU A 190 14.96 -1.40 -16.21
N HIS A 191 13.70 -0.99 -16.20
CA HIS A 191 13.27 0.37 -15.91
C HIS A 191 12.53 0.39 -14.56
N THR A 192 13.09 1.03 -13.55
CA THR A 192 12.51 1.08 -12.20
C THR A 192 11.13 1.75 -12.18
N CYS A 193 10.87 2.66 -13.12
CA CYS A 193 9.56 3.30 -13.28
C CYS A 193 8.41 2.34 -13.65
N ARG A 194 8.67 1.11 -14.04
CA ARG A 194 7.65 0.13 -14.43
C ARG A 194 7.11 -0.69 -13.27
N SER A 195 7.83 -0.74 -12.14
CA SER A 195 7.32 -1.36 -10.92
C SER A 195 6.36 -0.41 -10.21
N LEU A 196 5.11 -0.88 -9.99
CA LEU A 196 4.12 -0.13 -9.22
C LEU A 196 4.64 0.16 -7.81
N ASP A 197 5.31 -0.81 -7.19
CA ASP A 197 5.82 -0.71 -5.84
C ASP A 197 6.86 0.39 -5.71
N ILE A 198 7.85 0.42 -6.64
CA ILE A 198 8.89 1.44 -6.63
C ILE A 198 8.29 2.83 -6.83
N VAL A 199 7.38 2.98 -7.81
CA VAL A 199 6.74 4.29 -8.07
C VAL A 199 5.89 4.74 -6.88
N ALA A 200 5.16 3.83 -6.25
CA ALA A 200 4.37 4.13 -5.06
C ALA A 200 5.26 4.49 -3.86
N HIS A 201 6.36 3.77 -3.66
CA HIS A 201 7.34 4.00 -2.60
C HIS A 201 7.94 5.41 -2.70
N GLU A 202 8.46 5.79 -3.86
CA GLU A 202 9.05 7.12 -4.07
C GLU A 202 8.00 8.25 -3.95
N THR A 203 6.78 7.98 -4.38
CA THR A 203 5.66 8.91 -4.16
C THR A 203 5.32 9.04 -2.68
N GLY A 204 5.43 7.94 -1.93
CA GLY A 204 5.30 7.92 -0.48
C GLY A 204 6.29 8.88 0.19
N HIS A 205 7.55 8.89 -0.23
CA HIS A 205 8.53 9.85 0.27
C HIS A 205 8.12 11.30 0.04
N ALA A 206 7.63 11.64 -1.15
CA ALA A 206 7.19 12.99 -1.46
C ALA A 206 5.97 13.42 -0.62
N ILE A 207 5.04 12.49 -0.36
CA ILE A 207 3.87 12.72 0.48
C ILE A 207 4.29 12.92 1.94
N LEU A 208 5.13 12.02 2.46
CA LEU A 208 5.60 12.08 3.84
C LEU A 208 6.41 13.34 4.10
N ASP A 209 7.25 13.72 3.16
CA ASP A 209 8.02 14.95 3.25
C ASP A 209 7.12 16.21 3.30
N GLY A 210 6.03 16.21 2.56
CA GLY A 210 5.02 17.26 2.65
C GLY A 210 4.30 17.31 4.01
N LEU A 211 4.08 16.15 4.64
CA LEU A 211 3.44 16.02 5.95
C LEU A 211 4.41 16.31 7.12
N LYS A 212 5.66 15.88 6.97
CA LYS A 212 6.70 15.88 8.00
C LYS A 212 8.05 16.36 7.45
N PRO A 213 8.14 17.60 6.97
CA PRO A 213 9.37 18.08 6.33
C PRO A 213 10.60 18.06 7.25
N GLY A 214 10.38 18.04 8.56
CA GLY A 214 11.45 17.91 9.55
C GLY A 214 12.07 16.51 9.65
N TRP A 215 11.44 15.47 9.09
CA TRP A 215 11.96 14.11 9.19
C TRP A 215 13.13 13.84 8.25
N LEU A 216 13.30 14.62 7.18
CA LEU A 216 14.49 14.60 6.31
C LEU A 216 15.62 15.53 6.78
N SER A 217 15.50 16.13 7.98
CA SER A 217 16.54 17.01 8.52
C SER A 217 17.67 16.20 9.15
N ALA A 218 18.90 16.70 9.01
CA ALA A 218 20.07 16.14 9.68
C ALA A 218 19.88 16.10 11.22
N GLY A 219 20.44 15.08 11.86
CA GLY A 219 20.41 14.92 13.31
C GLY A 219 19.19 14.20 13.87
N ASN A 220 18.25 13.78 13.04
CA ASN A 220 17.20 12.86 13.46
C ASN A 220 17.77 11.49 13.87
N PRO A 221 17.14 10.76 14.82
CA PRO A 221 17.55 9.39 15.12
C PRO A 221 17.30 8.45 13.90
N PRO A 222 18.04 7.35 13.78
CA PRO A 222 17.92 6.40 12.66
C PRO A 222 16.47 5.92 12.43
N GLN A 223 15.69 5.75 13.49
CA GLN A 223 14.28 5.37 13.38
C GLN A 223 13.41 6.40 12.63
N THR A 224 13.76 7.68 12.63
CA THR A 224 13.03 8.70 11.84
C THR A 224 13.24 8.46 10.35
N GLY A 225 14.48 8.18 9.93
CA GLY A 225 14.77 7.77 8.56
C GLY A 225 14.11 6.43 8.22
N GLY A 226 14.17 5.46 9.14
CA GLY A 226 13.46 4.19 9.02
C GLY A 226 11.94 4.34 8.89
N LEU A 227 11.31 5.32 9.55
CA LEU A 227 9.88 5.66 9.34
C LEU A 227 9.63 6.18 7.92
N HIS A 228 10.57 6.94 7.37
CA HIS A 228 10.47 7.48 6.02
C HIS A 228 10.48 6.36 4.97
N GLU A 229 11.41 5.41 5.12
CA GLU A 229 11.50 4.21 4.27
C GLU A 229 10.30 3.28 4.47
N ALA A 230 9.92 2.99 5.72
CA ALA A 230 8.77 2.16 6.02
C ALA A 230 7.47 2.76 5.46
N PHE A 231 7.32 4.07 5.46
CA PHE A 231 6.16 4.71 4.86
C PHE A 231 6.10 4.50 3.34
N GLY A 232 7.24 4.51 2.65
CA GLY A 232 7.33 4.15 1.24
C GLY A 232 6.84 2.73 0.98
N ASP A 233 7.37 1.75 1.71
CA ASP A 233 6.98 0.34 1.60
C ASP A 233 5.49 0.12 1.92
N ILE A 234 5.00 0.68 3.02
CA ILE A 234 3.60 0.62 3.43
C ILE A 234 2.68 1.28 2.39
N THR A 235 3.16 2.34 1.73
CA THR A 235 2.44 3.02 0.65
C THR A 235 2.23 2.08 -0.53
N ALA A 236 3.25 1.32 -0.94
CA ALA A 236 3.14 0.34 -2.01
C ALA A 236 2.12 -0.76 -1.66
N ILE A 237 2.20 -1.32 -0.45
CA ILE A 237 1.28 -2.34 0.05
C ILE A 237 -0.18 -1.83 0.05
N PHE A 238 -0.43 -0.65 0.60
CA PHE A 238 -1.79 -0.11 0.65
C PHE A 238 -2.32 0.32 -0.72
N LEU A 239 -1.46 0.78 -1.63
CA LEU A 239 -1.88 1.07 -3.00
C LEU A 239 -2.30 -0.20 -3.73
N ALA A 240 -1.57 -1.30 -3.55
CA ALA A 240 -1.95 -2.60 -4.06
C ALA A 240 -3.33 -3.03 -3.53
N LEU A 241 -3.52 -3.00 -2.22
CA LEU A 241 -4.77 -3.39 -1.57
C LEU A 241 -5.95 -2.42 -1.80
N ALA A 242 -5.69 -1.20 -2.25
CA ALA A 242 -6.75 -0.28 -2.67
C ALA A 242 -7.36 -0.65 -4.04
N GLN A 243 -6.85 -1.68 -4.71
CA GLN A 243 -7.27 -2.10 -6.04
C GLN A 243 -7.99 -3.46 -5.96
N PRO A 244 -9.27 -3.54 -6.35
CA PRO A 244 -10.07 -4.75 -6.20
C PRO A 244 -9.48 -5.98 -6.90
N ASP A 245 -8.94 -5.83 -8.09
CA ASP A 245 -8.33 -6.92 -8.86
C ASP A 245 -7.07 -7.49 -8.18
N GLN A 246 -6.31 -6.67 -7.48
CA GLN A 246 -5.17 -7.14 -6.69
C GLN A 246 -5.62 -7.86 -5.42
N ALA A 247 -6.60 -7.29 -4.70
CA ALA A 247 -7.14 -7.94 -3.51
C ALA A 247 -7.77 -9.30 -3.82
N GLU A 248 -8.52 -9.41 -4.93
CA GLU A 248 -9.09 -10.68 -5.41
C GLU A 248 -8.00 -11.69 -5.77
N ALA A 249 -6.97 -11.28 -6.52
CA ALA A 249 -5.85 -12.14 -6.88
C ALA A 249 -5.09 -12.63 -5.65
N LEU A 250 -4.84 -11.74 -4.68
CA LEU A 250 -4.16 -12.07 -3.44
C LEU A 250 -4.96 -13.09 -2.62
N VAL A 251 -6.27 -12.86 -2.43
CA VAL A 251 -7.14 -13.79 -1.69
C VAL A 251 -7.20 -15.15 -2.37
N ALA A 252 -7.25 -15.18 -3.71
CA ALA A 252 -7.23 -16.44 -4.46
C ALA A 252 -5.89 -17.18 -4.29
N LEU A 253 -4.77 -16.47 -4.35
CA LEU A 253 -3.42 -17.03 -4.23
C LEU A 253 -3.17 -17.58 -2.83
N THR A 254 -3.47 -16.81 -1.80
CA THR A 254 -3.13 -17.09 -0.39
C THR A 254 -4.25 -17.78 0.38
N LYS A 255 -5.41 -18.02 -0.25
CA LYS A 255 -6.62 -18.51 0.43
C LYS A 255 -6.99 -17.65 1.64
N ALA A 256 -6.77 -16.35 1.50
CA ALA A 256 -7.01 -15.33 2.51
C ALA A 256 -6.07 -15.38 3.74
N ASN A 257 -4.94 -16.05 3.67
CA ASN A 257 -3.88 -15.98 4.67
C ASN A 257 -2.75 -15.08 4.18
N LEU A 258 -2.60 -13.89 4.78
CA LEU A 258 -1.61 -12.90 4.33
C LEU A 258 -0.16 -13.28 4.65
N HIS A 259 0.06 -14.28 5.51
CA HIS A 259 1.39 -14.85 5.78
C HIS A 259 1.82 -15.91 4.78
N ASP A 260 0.95 -16.31 3.84
CA ASP A 260 1.36 -17.15 2.73
C ASP A 260 2.13 -16.30 1.70
N LYS A 261 3.18 -16.90 1.12
CA LYS A 261 4.01 -16.21 0.13
C LYS A 261 3.17 -15.60 -1.00
N SER A 262 3.38 -14.30 -1.23
CA SER A 262 2.61 -13.54 -2.21
C SER A 262 3.36 -12.31 -2.71
N PHE A 263 2.92 -11.78 -3.83
CA PHE A 263 3.41 -10.52 -4.40
C PHE A 263 3.14 -9.30 -3.51
N LEU A 264 2.31 -9.40 -2.48
CA LEU A 264 2.05 -8.28 -1.58
C LEU A 264 3.18 -8.07 -0.58
N ALA A 265 3.73 -9.17 -0.06
CA ALA A 265 4.82 -9.12 0.92
C ALA A 265 6.17 -8.86 0.25
N ASP A 266 6.40 -9.42 -0.94
CA ASP A 266 7.61 -9.21 -1.72
C ASP A 266 7.54 -7.86 -2.45
N LEU A 267 8.44 -6.93 -2.13
CA LEU A 267 8.48 -5.59 -2.72
C LEU A 267 9.56 -5.49 -3.80
N ALA A 268 9.24 -4.86 -4.93
CA ALA A 268 10.14 -4.65 -6.06
C ALA A 268 10.86 -5.93 -6.52
N GLU A 269 10.08 -6.94 -6.92
CA GLU A 269 10.56 -8.31 -7.17
C GLU A 269 11.52 -8.40 -8.35
N GLU A 270 11.23 -7.74 -9.49
CA GLU A 270 12.11 -7.73 -10.66
C GLU A 270 13.44 -7.08 -10.34
N PHE A 271 13.40 -5.98 -9.58
CA PHE A 271 14.58 -5.25 -9.15
C PHE A 271 15.41 -6.09 -8.16
N GLY A 272 14.79 -6.69 -7.15
CA GLY A 272 15.46 -7.58 -6.20
C GLY A 272 16.16 -8.75 -6.91
N ARG A 273 15.45 -9.42 -7.82
CA ARG A 273 16.02 -10.51 -8.63
C ARG A 273 17.17 -10.05 -9.52
N ALA A 274 17.07 -8.85 -10.08
CA ALA A 274 18.14 -8.26 -10.88
C ALA A 274 19.41 -7.98 -10.07
N LEU A 275 19.28 -7.78 -8.75
CA LEU A 275 20.39 -7.67 -7.80
C LEU A 275 20.84 -9.01 -7.20
N GLY A 276 20.24 -10.13 -7.65
CA GLY A 276 20.60 -11.48 -7.19
C GLY A 276 19.88 -11.93 -5.91
N MET A 277 18.81 -11.24 -5.52
CA MET A 277 17.98 -11.63 -4.38
C MET A 277 16.98 -12.74 -4.74
N PRO A 278 16.60 -13.61 -3.81
CA PRO A 278 15.74 -14.78 -4.11
C PRO A 278 14.28 -14.44 -4.39
N SER A 279 13.79 -13.29 -3.87
CA SER A 279 12.41 -12.84 -4.02
C SER A 279 12.36 -11.38 -4.47
N GLY A 280 11.81 -10.49 -3.66
CA GLY A 280 11.87 -9.05 -3.89
C GLY A 280 13.11 -8.40 -3.28
N LEU A 281 13.19 -7.08 -3.40
CA LEU A 281 14.22 -6.28 -2.78
C LEU A 281 14.11 -6.32 -1.25
N ARG A 282 12.88 -6.27 -0.73
CA ARG A 282 12.51 -6.39 0.67
C ARG A 282 11.28 -7.29 0.79
N ASN A 283 11.08 -7.86 1.99
CA ASN A 283 9.88 -8.62 2.31
C ASN A 283 9.20 -8.01 3.54
N ALA A 284 7.92 -7.65 3.40
CA ALA A 284 7.14 -7.06 4.47
C ALA A 284 6.69 -8.09 5.52
N ASP A 285 6.52 -9.36 5.12
CA ASP A 285 6.21 -10.47 6.02
C ASP A 285 7.51 -11.03 6.62
N ASN A 286 8.11 -10.29 7.56
CA ASN A 286 9.37 -10.61 8.21
C ASN A 286 9.25 -10.55 9.73
N ASP A 287 10.14 -11.22 10.45
CA ASP A 287 10.20 -11.26 11.93
C ASP A 287 11.36 -10.44 12.52
N LEU A 288 11.86 -9.45 11.78
CA LEU A 288 12.99 -8.64 12.21
C LEU A 288 12.68 -7.83 13.45
N LYS A 289 13.67 -7.76 14.38
CA LYS A 289 13.63 -7.00 15.63
C LYS A 289 14.67 -5.88 15.61
N LEU A 290 14.46 -4.84 16.41
CA LEU A 290 15.42 -3.73 16.50
C LEU A 290 16.82 -4.17 16.85
N SER A 291 16.99 -5.18 17.73
CA SER A 291 18.31 -5.72 18.10
C SER A 291 18.99 -6.51 16.98
N GLN A 292 18.30 -6.90 15.93
CA GLN A 292 18.81 -7.71 14.82
C GLN A 292 19.25 -6.88 13.62
N VAL A 293 18.87 -5.61 13.56
CA VAL A 293 19.17 -4.68 12.45
C VAL A 293 20.12 -3.58 12.90
N GLY A 294 20.90 -3.05 11.96
CA GLY A 294 21.74 -1.87 12.21
C GLY A 294 20.94 -0.57 12.15
N ASN A 295 21.67 0.54 12.18
CA ASN A 295 21.09 1.89 12.09
C ASN A 295 20.93 2.38 10.64
N GLU A 296 21.25 1.56 9.64
CA GLU A 296 21.00 1.86 8.24
C GLU A 296 19.49 1.94 8.02
N VAL A 297 19.04 2.98 7.32
CA VAL A 297 17.60 3.35 7.28
C VAL A 297 16.72 2.32 6.60
N HIS A 298 17.22 1.64 5.57
CA HIS A 298 16.46 0.59 4.88
C HIS A 298 16.41 -0.71 5.70
N ALA A 299 17.51 -1.04 6.42
CA ALA A 299 17.51 -2.20 7.31
C ALA A 299 16.57 -2.00 8.48
N ILE A 300 16.63 -0.84 9.16
CA ILE A 300 15.78 -0.58 10.32
C ILE A 300 14.31 -0.39 9.93
N SER A 301 13.98 0.12 8.71
CA SER A 301 12.62 0.32 8.23
C SER A 301 11.81 -0.97 8.20
N GLN A 302 12.44 -2.10 7.87
CA GLN A 302 11.78 -3.40 7.75
C GLN A 302 11.11 -3.83 9.07
N VAL A 303 11.66 -3.40 10.22
CA VAL A 303 11.07 -3.68 11.53
C VAL A 303 9.70 -3.02 11.67
N PHE A 304 9.56 -1.76 11.25
CA PHE A 304 8.29 -1.05 11.31
C PHE A 304 7.32 -1.52 10.22
N THR A 305 7.80 -1.72 9.01
CA THR A 305 7.00 -2.28 7.89
C THR A 305 6.42 -3.63 8.28
N GLY A 306 7.24 -4.54 8.84
CA GLY A 306 6.78 -5.84 9.29
C GLY A 306 5.75 -5.77 10.41
N ALA A 307 5.94 -4.86 11.39
CA ALA A 307 4.95 -4.66 12.43
C ALA A 307 3.58 -4.23 11.88
N VAL A 308 3.56 -3.32 10.93
CA VAL A 308 2.31 -2.86 10.28
C VAL A 308 1.69 -3.96 9.42
N TYR A 309 2.51 -4.74 8.71
CA TYR A 309 2.05 -5.88 7.91
C TYR A 309 1.37 -6.95 8.79
N ASP A 310 2.00 -7.31 9.90
CA ASP A 310 1.43 -8.26 10.86
C ASP A 310 0.11 -7.75 11.46
N VAL A 311 0.04 -6.45 11.81
CA VAL A 311 -1.22 -5.84 12.28
C VAL A 311 -2.30 -5.93 11.20
N LEU A 312 -1.94 -5.72 9.92
CA LEU A 312 -2.87 -5.90 8.80
C LEU A 312 -3.40 -7.33 8.73
N ALA A 313 -2.51 -8.31 8.83
CA ALA A 313 -2.85 -9.73 8.78
C ALA A 313 -3.77 -10.15 9.95
N ASP A 314 -3.45 -9.71 11.16
CA ASP A 314 -4.24 -9.99 12.36
C ASP A 314 -5.64 -9.37 12.27
N VAL A 315 -5.75 -8.08 11.91
CA VAL A 315 -7.03 -7.39 11.78
C VAL A 315 -7.86 -8.01 10.66
N TYR A 316 -7.23 -8.33 9.52
CA TYR A 316 -7.93 -8.98 8.42
C TYR A 316 -8.47 -10.35 8.82
N THR A 317 -7.66 -11.19 9.49
CA THR A 317 -8.08 -12.51 9.98
C THR A 317 -9.26 -12.39 10.95
N PHE A 318 -9.20 -11.42 11.86
CA PHE A 318 -10.27 -11.14 12.81
C PHE A 318 -11.55 -10.70 12.07
N GLU A 319 -11.48 -9.75 11.16
CA GLU A 319 -12.64 -9.27 10.40
C GLU A 319 -13.19 -10.32 9.44
N LEU A 320 -12.33 -11.14 8.84
CA LEU A 320 -12.74 -12.25 8.00
C LEU A 320 -13.57 -13.26 8.81
N SER A 321 -13.15 -13.58 10.03
CA SER A 321 -13.91 -14.49 10.91
C SER A 321 -15.31 -13.97 11.24
N ARG A 322 -15.45 -12.65 11.39
CA ARG A 322 -16.71 -11.98 11.72
C ARG A 322 -17.65 -11.79 10.51
N GLN A 323 -17.08 -11.45 9.33
CA GLN A 323 -17.85 -10.92 8.21
C GLN A 323 -17.99 -11.87 7.01
N ARG A 324 -17.22 -12.98 6.93
CA ARG A 324 -17.20 -13.89 5.77
C ARG A 324 -18.55 -14.48 5.36
N ARG A 325 -19.54 -14.44 6.26
CA ARG A 325 -20.91 -14.92 5.94
C ARG A 325 -21.74 -13.89 5.18
N THR A 326 -21.33 -12.63 5.18
CA THR A 326 -22.09 -11.51 4.63
C THR A 326 -21.31 -10.72 3.59
N LYS A 327 -19.99 -10.83 3.57
CA LYS A 327 -19.11 -10.10 2.64
C LYS A 327 -18.08 -11.06 2.02
N ASP A 328 -17.66 -10.73 0.81
CA ASP A 328 -16.55 -11.38 0.14
C ASP A 328 -15.22 -11.08 0.83
N ALA A 329 -14.29 -12.06 0.81
CA ALA A 329 -13.01 -11.96 1.49
C ALA A 329 -12.13 -10.81 0.94
N ALA A 330 -12.15 -10.56 -0.37
CA ALA A 330 -11.40 -9.46 -0.97
C ALA A 330 -11.99 -8.09 -0.57
N VAL A 331 -13.31 -7.98 -0.43
CA VAL A 331 -13.95 -6.76 0.07
C VAL A 331 -13.55 -6.49 1.52
N ILE A 332 -13.55 -7.52 2.37
CA ILE A 332 -13.11 -7.39 3.76
C ILE A 332 -11.64 -6.95 3.82
N LEU A 333 -10.79 -7.51 2.97
CA LEU A 333 -9.38 -7.13 2.89
C LEU A 333 -9.21 -5.66 2.50
N ILE A 334 -9.91 -5.18 1.46
CA ILE A 334 -9.86 -3.78 1.02
C ILE A 334 -10.30 -2.83 2.14
N GLU A 335 -11.43 -3.15 2.81
CA GLU A 335 -11.95 -2.34 3.90
C GLU A 335 -10.96 -2.30 5.08
N THR A 336 -10.39 -3.44 5.45
CA THR A 336 -9.38 -3.56 6.52
C THR A 336 -8.13 -2.76 6.17
N ALA A 337 -7.60 -2.94 4.97
CA ALA A 337 -6.42 -2.22 4.51
C ALA A 337 -6.66 -0.70 4.48
N SER A 338 -7.83 -0.27 4.00
CA SER A 338 -8.19 1.16 4.00
C SER A 338 -8.30 1.74 5.41
N ALA A 339 -8.89 1.01 6.36
CA ALA A 339 -9.00 1.43 7.74
C ALA A 339 -7.64 1.53 8.43
N LEU A 340 -6.75 0.55 8.19
CA LEU A 340 -5.39 0.54 8.74
C LEU A 340 -4.52 1.62 8.07
N CYS A 341 -4.60 1.81 6.76
CA CYS A 341 -3.92 2.90 6.04
C CYS A 341 -4.28 4.25 6.66
N LYS A 342 -5.57 4.50 6.90
CA LYS A 342 -6.04 5.71 7.59
C LYS A 342 -5.47 5.82 9.01
N LEU A 343 -5.40 4.72 9.76
CA LEU A 343 -4.85 4.71 11.12
C LEU A 343 -3.37 5.07 11.13
N VAL A 344 -2.58 4.46 10.26
CA VAL A 344 -1.14 4.74 10.12
C VAL A 344 -0.92 6.19 9.65
N PHE A 345 -1.67 6.64 8.65
CA PHE A 345 -1.61 8.01 8.16
C PHE A 345 -1.88 9.04 9.27
N ASP A 346 -2.97 8.89 10.01
CA ASP A 346 -3.32 9.80 11.11
C ASP A 346 -2.28 9.75 12.23
N ALA A 347 -1.75 8.58 12.54
CA ALA A 347 -0.71 8.41 13.55
C ALA A 347 0.58 9.14 13.16
N ILE A 348 0.98 9.04 11.89
CA ILE A 348 2.12 9.79 11.35
C ILE A 348 1.87 11.30 11.40
N VAL A 349 0.69 11.75 10.96
CA VAL A 349 0.33 13.19 11.04
C VAL A 349 0.39 13.70 12.49
N ALA A 350 -0.03 12.89 13.47
CA ALA A 350 -0.02 13.25 14.90
C ALA A 350 1.34 13.04 15.59
N ALA A 351 2.29 12.35 14.98
CA ALA A 351 3.62 12.09 15.53
C ALA A 351 4.45 13.38 15.64
N PRO A 352 5.55 13.41 16.43
CA PRO A 352 6.44 14.57 16.52
C PRO A 352 6.90 15.10 15.16
N ALA A 353 7.06 16.41 15.03
CA ALA A 353 7.47 17.06 13.78
C ALA A 353 8.93 16.75 13.40
N THR A 354 9.76 16.37 14.37
CA THR A 354 11.17 15.98 14.21
C THR A 354 11.49 14.89 15.21
N GLY A 355 12.51 14.07 14.94
CA GLY A 355 13.03 13.08 15.87
C GLY A 355 12.06 11.95 16.25
N ALA A 356 11.01 11.72 15.47
CA ALA A 356 10.04 10.68 15.75
C ALA A 356 10.68 9.29 15.73
N ARG A 357 10.27 8.45 16.69
CA ARG A 357 10.66 7.04 16.78
C ARG A 357 9.47 6.14 16.48
N TYR A 358 9.71 4.87 16.27
CA TYR A 358 8.66 3.88 16.01
C TYR A 358 7.60 3.84 17.11
N VAL A 359 8.03 3.95 18.37
CA VAL A 359 7.13 3.99 19.53
C VAL A 359 6.19 5.19 19.52
N ASP A 360 6.63 6.35 19.01
CA ASP A 360 5.79 7.53 18.93
C ASP A 360 4.61 7.31 17.99
N VAL A 361 4.87 6.75 16.81
CA VAL A 361 3.82 6.42 15.83
C VAL A 361 2.92 5.31 16.37
N ALA A 362 3.49 4.24 16.95
CA ALA A 362 2.72 3.14 17.53
C ALA A 362 1.77 3.62 18.64
N ASN A 363 2.24 4.50 19.54
CA ASN A 363 1.40 5.10 20.59
C ASN A 363 0.27 5.95 20.00
N LYS A 364 0.54 6.70 18.91
CA LYS A 364 -0.52 7.44 18.20
C LYS A 364 -1.52 6.52 17.54
N MET A 365 -1.10 5.38 16.98
CA MET A 365 -2.04 4.36 16.47
C MET A 365 -2.97 3.87 17.57
N LEU A 366 -2.46 3.59 18.78
CA LEU A 366 -3.26 3.16 19.92
C LEU A 366 -4.25 4.22 20.39
N GLU A 367 -3.79 5.47 20.53
CA GLU A 367 -4.61 6.62 20.94
C GLU A 367 -5.75 6.87 19.94
N ILE A 368 -5.43 6.91 18.64
CA ILE A 368 -6.40 7.18 17.56
C ILE A 368 -7.41 6.04 17.44
N SER A 369 -6.95 4.78 17.51
CA SER A 369 -7.83 3.61 17.48
C SER A 369 -8.84 3.64 18.65
N ALA A 370 -8.39 4.00 19.86
CA ALA A 370 -9.28 4.17 21.00
C ALA A 370 -10.30 5.31 20.77
N GLY A 371 -9.84 6.45 20.24
CA GLY A 371 -10.68 7.62 19.96
C GLY A 371 -11.73 7.38 18.88
N ARG A 372 -11.44 6.51 17.90
CA ARG A 372 -12.36 6.09 16.84
C ARG A 372 -13.42 5.10 17.33
N GLY A 373 -13.19 4.45 18.48
CA GLY A 373 -14.02 3.35 18.97
C GLY A 373 -13.80 2.05 18.20
N ASP A 374 -12.62 1.86 17.59
CA ASP A 374 -12.25 0.60 16.96
C ASP A 374 -12.30 -0.55 17.99
N PRO A 375 -12.55 -1.79 17.58
CA PRO A 375 -12.52 -2.94 18.48
C PRO A 375 -11.23 -2.95 19.32
N ALA A 376 -11.35 -3.21 20.64
CA ALA A 376 -10.20 -3.17 21.54
C ALA A 376 -9.10 -4.17 21.16
N ILE A 377 -9.47 -5.26 20.49
CA ILE A 377 -8.55 -6.28 19.98
C ILE A 377 -7.54 -5.71 18.98
N TYR A 378 -7.91 -4.68 18.18
CA TYR A 378 -6.96 -4.03 17.26
C TYR A 378 -5.78 -3.41 18.01
N ARG A 379 -6.05 -2.78 19.16
CA ARG A 379 -4.99 -2.22 20.02
C ARG A 379 -4.12 -3.33 20.62
N THR A 380 -4.70 -4.51 20.91
CA THR A 380 -3.93 -5.67 21.33
C THR A 380 -2.99 -6.14 20.22
N PHE A 381 -3.45 -6.23 18.97
CA PHE A 381 -2.60 -6.57 17.84
C PHE A 381 -1.46 -5.57 17.68
N VAL A 382 -1.76 -4.26 17.67
CA VAL A 382 -0.71 -3.22 17.60
C VAL A 382 0.33 -3.42 18.70
N ARG A 383 -0.08 -3.57 19.97
CA ARG A 383 0.86 -3.76 21.08
C ARG A 383 1.72 -4.99 20.92
N ASN A 384 1.11 -6.13 20.60
CA ASN A 384 1.82 -7.39 20.48
C ASN A 384 2.82 -7.37 19.32
N ARG A 385 2.40 -6.91 18.14
CA ARG A 385 3.26 -6.92 16.95
C ARG A 385 4.41 -5.92 17.05
N PHE A 386 4.21 -4.81 17.74
CA PHE A 386 5.30 -3.88 18.04
C PHE A 386 6.20 -4.40 19.18
N ALA A 387 5.64 -4.99 20.24
CA ALA A 387 6.42 -5.51 21.36
C ALA A 387 7.36 -6.66 20.97
N VAL A 388 6.90 -7.61 20.15
CA VAL A 388 7.76 -8.72 19.66
C VAL A 388 8.93 -8.22 18.83
N ARG A 389 8.83 -7.02 18.27
CA ARG A 389 9.88 -6.32 17.53
C ARG A 389 10.70 -5.36 18.39
N GLU A 390 10.56 -5.48 19.72
CA GLU A 390 11.27 -4.66 20.74
C GLU A 390 10.88 -3.17 20.73
N ILE A 391 9.66 -2.87 20.27
CA ILE A 391 9.08 -1.53 20.30
C ILE A 391 8.03 -1.51 21.42
N THR A 392 8.44 -1.08 22.62
CA THR A 392 7.55 -1.03 23.79
C THR A 392 6.61 0.16 23.71
N THR A 393 5.33 -0.11 23.57
CA THR A 393 4.26 0.91 23.51
C THR A 393 3.76 1.29 24.92
N ALA A 394 2.93 2.34 24.99
CA ALA A 394 2.28 2.75 26.25
C ALA A 394 1.37 1.64 26.79
N GLU A 395 1.26 1.57 28.13
CA GLU A 395 0.36 0.63 28.80
C GLU A 395 -1.10 0.80 28.36
N THR A 396 -1.84 -0.31 28.37
CA THR A 396 -3.27 -0.30 28.07
C THR A 396 -4.05 0.25 29.27
N PRO A 397 -4.83 1.35 29.11
CA PRO A 397 -5.73 1.78 30.17
C PRO A 397 -6.70 0.68 30.60
N LEU A 398 -7.04 0.61 31.88
CA LEU A 398 -7.92 -0.43 32.43
C LEU A 398 -9.27 -0.53 31.69
N ARG A 399 -9.85 0.60 31.30
CA ARG A 399 -11.09 0.64 30.51
C ARG A 399 -10.96 -0.10 29.19
N ASP A 400 -9.79 0.00 28.53
CA ASP A 400 -9.54 -0.62 27.24
C ASP A 400 -9.35 -2.15 27.38
N LEU A 401 -8.75 -2.59 28.50
CA LEU A 401 -8.70 -3.99 28.84
C LEU A 401 -10.09 -4.58 29.07
N MET A 402 -10.96 -3.84 29.75
CA MET A 402 -12.36 -4.25 29.96
C MET A 402 -13.15 -4.28 28.65
N SER A 403 -12.97 -3.28 27.79
CA SER A 403 -13.57 -3.24 26.45
C SER A 403 -13.07 -4.39 25.57
N GLY A 404 -11.79 -4.75 25.66
CA GLY A 404 -11.22 -5.89 24.95
C GLY A 404 -11.89 -7.21 25.34
N ARG A 405 -12.18 -7.41 26.62
CA ARG A 405 -12.94 -8.58 27.09
C ARG A 405 -14.37 -8.60 26.52
N MET A 406 -15.01 -7.46 26.41
CA MET A 406 -16.35 -7.37 25.80
C MET A 406 -16.30 -7.65 24.28
N ALA A 407 -15.27 -7.16 23.58
CA ALA A 407 -15.10 -7.45 22.15
C ALA A 407 -14.85 -8.94 21.88
N MET A 408 -14.14 -9.64 22.77
CA MET A 408 -13.93 -11.09 22.68
C MET A 408 -15.21 -11.91 22.91
N THR A 409 -16.23 -11.33 23.55
CA THR A 409 -17.52 -11.97 23.79
C THR A 409 -18.59 -11.63 22.76
N GLU A 410 -18.27 -10.81 21.74
CA GLU A 410 -19.21 -10.52 20.67
C GLU A 410 -19.58 -11.78 19.86
N PRO A 411 -20.87 -11.88 19.41
CA PRO A 411 -21.31 -13.03 18.63
C PRO A 411 -20.51 -13.15 17.32
N GLY A 412 -19.79 -14.26 17.14
CA GLY A 412 -18.97 -14.53 15.98
C GLY A 412 -17.46 -14.59 16.27
N TYR A 413 -17.02 -14.16 17.42
CA TYR A 413 -15.66 -14.43 17.90
C TYR A 413 -15.59 -15.88 18.40
N THR A 414 -15.11 -16.77 17.59
CA THR A 414 -14.70 -18.09 18.01
C THR A 414 -13.27 -17.97 18.51
N GLY A 415 -13.09 -17.60 19.76
CA GLY A 415 -11.77 -17.63 20.39
C GLY A 415 -11.26 -19.08 20.35
N ASP A 416 -10.54 -19.43 19.30
CA ASP A 416 -9.87 -20.73 19.18
C ASP A 416 -8.63 -20.82 20.09
N GLY A 417 -8.50 -19.85 21.00
CA GLY A 417 -7.50 -19.85 22.07
C GLY A 417 -6.06 -19.83 21.58
N ARG A 418 -5.83 -19.55 20.30
CA ARG A 418 -4.48 -19.32 19.81
C ARG A 418 -3.97 -18.03 20.41
N ASP A 419 -3.02 -18.20 21.29
CA ASP A 419 -2.29 -17.09 21.86
C ASP A 419 -1.58 -16.37 20.69
N VAL A 420 -1.99 -15.12 20.41
CA VAL A 420 -1.39 -14.30 19.33
C VAL A 420 0.10 -14.05 19.60
N THR A 421 0.62 -14.55 20.74
CA THR A 421 2.04 -14.48 21.08
C THR A 421 2.86 -15.64 20.51
N GLU A 422 2.24 -16.75 20.06
CA GLU A 422 2.94 -17.80 19.32
C GLU A 422 2.96 -17.45 17.82
N VAL A 423 3.89 -16.61 17.44
CA VAL A 423 4.29 -16.45 16.04
C VAL A 423 5.13 -17.67 15.68
N ALA A 424 4.64 -18.50 14.77
CA ALA A 424 5.49 -19.54 14.18
C ALA A 424 6.69 -18.83 13.51
N PRO A 425 7.93 -19.20 13.82
CA PRO A 425 9.09 -18.56 13.23
C PRO A 425 9.08 -18.80 11.71
N HIS A 426 9.04 -17.72 10.92
CA HIS A 426 9.24 -17.75 9.48
C HIS A 426 10.76 -17.79 9.23
N ASP A 427 11.40 -18.93 9.51
CA ASP A 427 12.87 -19.05 9.54
C ASP A 427 13.58 -18.85 8.20
N GLU A 428 12.91 -19.01 7.07
CA GLU A 428 13.59 -19.03 5.77
C GLU A 428 13.91 -17.63 5.21
N HIS A 429 13.14 -16.60 5.55
CA HIS A 429 13.33 -15.25 5.00
C HIS A 429 14.30 -14.40 5.81
N SER A 430 14.36 -14.57 7.11
CA SER A 430 15.27 -13.81 7.99
C SER A 430 16.75 -14.08 7.74
N ALA A 431 17.11 -15.27 7.23
CA ALA A 431 18.48 -15.62 6.95
C ALA A 431 19.04 -14.93 5.69
N SER A 432 18.22 -14.69 4.67
CA SER A 432 18.65 -14.03 3.43
C SER A 432 18.92 -12.54 3.63
N LEU A 433 18.19 -11.89 4.54
CA LEU A 433 18.32 -10.46 4.81
C LEU A 433 19.60 -10.11 5.58
N ARG A 434 20.18 -11.07 6.35
CA ARG A 434 21.44 -10.84 7.09
C ARG A 434 22.67 -10.75 6.18
N ALA A 435 22.61 -11.38 5.00
CA ALA A 435 23.75 -11.38 4.06
C ALA A 435 23.85 -10.08 3.25
N ASP A 436 22.81 -9.23 3.29
CA ASP A 436 22.65 -8.11 2.36
C ASP A 436 22.72 -6.72 2.99
N GLN A 437 23.24 -6.59 4.22
CA GLN A 437 23.41 -5.28 4.87
C GLN A 437 24.25 -4.29 4.04
N ASP A 438 25.05 -4.77 3.09
CA ASP A 438 25.84 -3.94 2.17
C ASP A 438 25.16 -3.62 0.83
N ARG A 439 23.99 -4.25 0.52
CA ARG A 439 23.31 -4.11 -0.79
C ARG A 439 22.04 -3.29 -0.78
N SER A 440 21.61 -2.80 0.38
CA SER A 440 20.34 -2.11 0.61
C SER A 440 20.23 -0.68 0.05
N ARG A 441 20.93 -0.37 -1.04
CA ARG A 441 21.03 0.98 -1.61
C ARG A 441 20.14 1.19 -2.82
N CYS A 442 18.90 0.80 -2.76
CA CYS A 442 18.02 0.91 -3.90
C CYS A 442 17.19 2.18 -3.95
N CYS A 443 17.19 2.95 -2.88
CA CYS A 443 16.37 4.14 -2.74
C CYS A 443 17.27 5.32 -2.39
N GLY A 444 17.64 6.15 -3.39
CA GLY A 444 18.54 7.28 -3.20
C GLY A 444 17.99 8.41 -2.34
N THR A 445 16.66 8.38 -2.03
CA THR A 445 16.00 9.42 -1.22
C THR A 445 16.61 9.57 0.16
N MET A 446 17.07 8.48 0.75
CA MET A 446 17.61 8.45 2.12
C MET A 446 19.10 8.14 2.17
N GLN A 447 19.82 8.13 1.06
CA GLN A 447 21.26 8.14 1.06
C GLN A 447 21.78 9.50 1.55
N MET A 448 21.46 9.82 2.79
CA MET A 448 22.06 10.96 3.46
C MET A 448 23.40 10.48 4.05
N PRO A 449 24.54 10.95 3.55
CA PRO A 449 25.86 10.66 4.14
C PRO A 449 25.92 10.94 5.65
N GLU A 450 24.95 11.68 6.12
CA GLU A 450 24.81 12.23 7.47
C GLU A 450 24.26 11.23 8.49
N TYR A 451 23.57 10.16 8.04
CA TYR A 451 23.12 9.10 8.96
C TYR A 451 24.21 8.07 9.28
N GLN A 452 25.27 8.01 8.49
CA GLN A 452 26.50 7.35 8.87
C GLN A 452 27.26 8.29 9.78
N ALA A 453 27.31 8.03 11.07
CA ALA A 453 28.03 8.69 12.15
C ALA A 453 29.22 9.60 11.72
N VAL A 454 28.94 10.68 11.01
CA VAL A 454 29.92 11.72 10.70
C VAL A 454 29.90 12.71 11.86
N ALA A 455 31.03 12.93 12.47
CA ALA A 455 31.17 13.88 13.56
C ALA A 455 30.59 15.25 13.15
N PRO A 456 29.86 15.95 14.06
CA PRO A 456 29.17 17.21 13.76
C PRO A 456 30.03 18.31 13.12
N GLU A 457 31.34 18.22 13.31
CA GLU A 457 32.32 19.20 12.78
C GLU A 457 32.52 19.12 11.25
N LYS A 458 32.16 18.00 10.59
CA LYS A 458 32.25 17.88 9.13
C LYS A 458 30.99 18.33 8.40
N LEU A 459 29.86 18.44 9.06
CA LEU A 459 28.60 18.92 8.49
C LEU A 459 28.63 20.42 8.17
N ALA A 460 29.37 21.20 8.94
CA ALA A 460 29.41 22.66 8.80
C ALA A 460 30.15 23.17 7.54
N MET A 461 30.84 22.28 6.82
CA MET A 461 31.70 22.63 5.68
C MET A 461 31.15 22.27 4.30
N ARG A 462 30.02 21.55 4.20
CA ARG A 462 29.38 21.28 2.93
C ARG A 462 28.12 22.13 2.81
N GLY A 463 28.09 23.00 1.80
CA GLY A 463 26.84 23.65 1.36
C GLY A 463 25.81 22.60 0.93
N PRO A 464 24.56 22.98 0.67
CA PRO A 464 23.55 22.08 0.16
C PRO A 464 24.10 21.41 -1.12
N LEU A 465 24.13 20.07 -1.13
CA LEU A 465 24.53 19.29 -2.30
C LEU A 465 23.47 19.57 -3.38
N GLU A 466 23.90 19.92 -4.57
CA GLU A 466 23.01 20.00 -5.72
C GLU A 466 22.58 18.58 -6.12
N ASP A 467 21.34 18.42 -6.62
CA ASP A 467 20.78 17.12 -7.01
C ASP A 467 21.68 16.32 -7.96
N ASP A 468 22.38 17.02 -8.86
CA ASP A 468 23.34 16.43 -9.80
C ASP A 468 24.57 15.84 -9.10
N ASP A 469 24.96 16.38 -7.96
CA ASP A 469 26.09 15.85 -7.17
C ASP A 469 25.66 14.60 -6.41
N ILE A 470 24.45 14.56 -5.86
CA ILE A 470 23.87 13.37 -5.23
C ILE A 470 23.75 12.24 -6.26
N LEU A 471 23.17 12.54 -7.42
CA LEU A 471 23.03 11.56 -8.50
C LEU A 471 24.39 11.05 -8.99
N ARG A 472 25.39 11.94 -9.09
CA ARG A 472 26.76 11.57 -9.53
C ARG A 472 27.47 10.71 -8.51
N ASP A 473 27.38 11.05 -7.23
CA ASP A 473 27.97 10.27 -6.14
C ASP A 473 27.32 8.88 -6.07
N ASP A 474 25.99 8.78 -6.20
CA ASP A 474 25.25 7.51 -6.26
C ASP A 474 25.66 6.67 -7.48
N LEU A 475 25.75 7.27 -8.66
CA LEU A 475 26.18 6.58 -9.88
C LEU A 475 27.64 6.10 -9.80
N ASP A 476 28.53 6.88 -9.22
CA ASP A 476 29.93 6.51 -9.06
C ASP A 476 30.11 5.43 -7.99
N GLU A 477 29.27 5.40 -6.97
CA GLU A 477 29.30 4.33 -5.96
C GLU A 477 28.72 3.03 -6.52
N LEU A 478 27.63 3.09 -7.29
CA LEU A 478 27.07 1.96 -8.01
C LEU A 478 28.09 1.39 -9.03
N ARG A 479 28.75 2.24 -9.81
CA ARG A 479 29.82 1.80 -10.72
C ARG A 479 30.95 1.08 -9.97
N ARG A 480 31.34 1.57 -8.80
CA ARG A 480 32.37 0.92 -7.96
C ARG A 480 31.90 -0.42 -7.38
N ALA A 481 30.63 -0.53 -7.02
CA ALA A 481 30.07 -1.77 -6.50
C ALA A 481 29.96 -2.87 -7.57
N PHE A 482 29.69 -2.48 -8.83
CA PHE A 482 29.55 -3.40 -9.97
C PHE A 482 30.86 -3.64 -10.74
N SER A 483 31.96 -2.95 -10.41
CA SER A 483 33.28 -3.12 -11.06
C SER A 483 34.21 -4.11 -10.34
N LYS A 484 33.70 -4.73 -9.28
CA LYS A 484 34.36 -5.81 -8.51
C LYS A 484 33.66 -7.14 -8.74
#